data_0ba238ecdde16a9f47df3e028f2efd4e
#
_entry.id   0ba238ecdde16a9f47df3e028f2efd4e
#
_cell.length_a   1.000
_cell.length_b   1.000
_cell.length_c   1.000
_cell.angle_alpha   90.00
_cell.angle_beta   90.00
_cell.angle_gamma   90.00
#
_symmetry.space_group_name_H-M   'P 1'
#
loop_
_entity.id
_entity.type
_entity.pdbx_description
1 polymer ?
#
loop_
_entity_poly.entity_id
_entity_poly.type
_entity_poly.pdbx_seq_one_letter_code
_entity_poly.pdbx_strand_id
1 'polypeptide(L)'
;MLEKLFGLEKAKTTVRTEVMAGIATFLTMAYITVVNPAILSTEGTGMGFGAVFTATIIAAVIGTLIMGLWANWPVALAPGMGLNAFFTFGVIFGMGYTFQQALAAVFVAGIVFIGLSVTPARKYIINSIPKSMKLGVGAGIGLFLAIIGLKNAGVVVDNPATLVGLGDVSSWPVLLTGLGFVIMAMLDKRQVPGAIIIGILAVSIIAWVFGIADLNGFAGAIPSPEHAFSLDFSMIATAGFIGTAFAFLFVDFFDTAGTLTSV
;
A
#
# COMPACT_ATOMS: atom_id res chain seq x y z
N MET A 1 -11.00 5.54 -32.40
CA MET A 1 -11.33 6.27 -31.17
C MET A 1 -10.19 6.16 -30.15
N LEU A 2 -9.72 4.97 -29.84
CA LEU A 2 -8.61 4.73 -28.89
C LEU A 2 -7.30 5.40 -29.33
N GLU A 3 -6.96 5.37 -30.64
CA GLU A 3 -5.79 6.04 -31.19
C GLU A 3 -5.79 7.55 -30.90
N LYS A 4 -6.95 8.21 -31.07
CA LYS A 4 -7.09 9.66 -30.79
C LYS A 4 -6.95 10.01 -29.32
N LEU A 5 -7.32 9.09 -28.41
CA LEU A 5 -7.25 9.31 -26.97
C LEU A 5 -5.87 9.00 -26.42
N PHE A 6 -5.23 7.93 -26.88
CA PHE A 6 -4.03 7.37 -26.26
C PHE A 6 -2.77 7.49 -27.13
N GLY A 7 -2.88 7.85 -28.41
CA GLY A 7 -1.74 8.04 -29.32
C GLY A 7 -0.86 6.80 -29.46
N LEU A 8 -1.47 5.63 -29.62
CA LEU A 8 -0.81 4.31 -29.58
C LEU A 8 0.32 4.18 -30.61
N GLU A 9 0.12 4.71 -31.83
CA GLU A 9 1.15 4.71 -32.88
C GLU A 9 2.36 5.55 -32.47
N LYS A 10 2.12 6.72 -31.85
CA LYS A 10 3.19 7.59 -31.35
C LYS A 10 3.95 6.93 -30.20
N ALA A 11 3.26 6.19 -29.35
CA ALA A 11 3.83 5.41 -28.25
C ALA A 11 4.47 4.09 -28.72
N LYS A 12 4.32 3.75 -30.01
CA LYS A 12 4.81 2.47 -30.60
C LYS A 12 4.28 1.24 -29.87
N THR A 13 3.02 1.28 -29.47
CA THR A 13 2.36 0.22 -28.71
C THR A 13 1.06 -0.22 -29.39
N THR A 14 0.40 -1.23 -28.84
CA THR A 14 -0.89 -1.76 -29.34
C THR A 14 -1.90 -1.80 -28.20
N VAL A 15 -3.19 -1.76 -28.51
CA VAL A 15 -4.28 -1.92 -27.53
C VAL A 15 -4.09 -3.16 -26.66
N ARG A 16 -3.67 -4.28 -27.28
CA ARG A 16 -3.43 -5.53 -26.56
C ARG A 16 -2.30 -5.39 -25.54
N THR A 17 -1.20 -4.75 -25.94
CA THR A 17 -0.04 -4.52 -25.06
C THR A 17 -0.44 -3.65 -23.88
N GLU A 18 -1.16 -2.54 -24.10
CA GLU A 18 -1.60 -1.63 -23.06
C GLU A 18 -2.57 -2.30 -22.07
N VAL A 19 -3.55 -3.06 -22.57
CA VAL A 19 -4.48 -3.81 -21.73
C VAL A 19 -3.76 -4.87 -20.91
N MET A 20 -2.83 -5.60 -21.51
CA MET A 20 -2.04 -6.60 -20.77
C MET A 20 -1.13 -5.97 -19.71
N ALA A 21 -0.54 -4.83 -20.00
CA ALA A 21 0.25 -4.06 -19.04
C ALA A 21 -0.62 -3.58 -17.86
N GLY A 22 -1.80 -3.02 -18.14
CA GLY A 22 -2.75 -2.61 -17.09
C GLY A 22 -3.22 -3.77 -16.23
N ILE A 23 -3.55 -4.92 -16.82
CA ILE A 23 -3.93 -6.13 -16.08
C ILE A 23 -2.75 -6.63 -15.23
N ALA A 24 -1.53 -6.65 -15.77
CA ALA A 24 -0.35 -7.10 -15.04
C ALA A 24 -0.10 -6.22 -13.80
N THR A 25 -0.14 -4.88 -13.95
CA THR A 25 0.03 -3.96 -12.81
C THR A 25 -1.11 -4.09 -11.80
N PHE A 26 -2.36 -4.23 -12.25
CA PHE A 26 -3.50 -4.47 -11.38
C PHE A 26 -3.32 -5.75 -10.55
N LEU A 27 -2.97 -6.88 -11.18
CA LEU A 27 -2.79 -8.16 -10.49
C LEU A 27 -1.66 -8.12 -9.46
N THR A 28 -0.61 -7.32 -9.69
CA THR A 28 0.49 -7.17 -8.74
C THR A 28 0.12 -6.33 -7.51
N MET A 29 -0.89 -5.47 -7.61
CA MET A 29 -1.28 -4.59 -6.51
C MET A 29 -2.65 -4.92 -5.87
N ALA A 30 -3.45 -5.79 -6.48
CA ALA A 30 -4.83 -6.06 -6.03
C ALA A 30 -4.92 -6.49 -4.55
N TYR A 31 -3.89 -7.13 -4.01
CA TYR A 31 -3.83 -7.55 -2.61
C TYR A 31 -3.90 -6.38 -1.62
N ILE A 32 -3.56 -5.15 -2.05
CA ILE A 32 -3.56 -3.96 -1.18
C ILE A 32 -4.97 -3.62 -0.69
N THR A 33 -6.01 -3.99 -1.44
CA THR A 33 -7.41 -3.80 -1.04
C THR A 33 -7.74 -4.50 0.28
N VAL A 34 -6.99 -5.52 0.65
CA VAL A 34 -7.12 -6.24 1.93
C VAL A 34 -6.03 -5.80 2.91
N VAL A 35 -4.78 -5.69 2.46
CA VAL A 35 -3.64 -5.38 3.33
C VAL A 35 -3.71 -3.95 3.87
N ASN A 36 -4.13 -2.98 3.07
CA ASN A 36 -4.26 -1.59 3.53
C ASN A 36 -5.29 -1.45 4.66
N PRO A 37 -6.53 -1.96 4.52
CA PRO A 37 -7.47 -1.99 5.64
C PRO A 37 -6.93 -2.75 6.85
N ALA A 38 -6.28 -3.89 6.68
CA ALA A 38 -5.72 -4.66 7.79
C ALA A 38 -4.69 -3.87 8.63
N ILE A 39 -3.89 -3.01 7.97
CA ILE A 39 -2.91 -2.15 8.67
C ILE A 39 -3.61 -0.96 9.34
N LEU A 40 -4.45 -0.23 8.61
CA LEU A 40 -5.06 1.00 9.11
C LEU A 40 -6.15 0.76 10.14
N SER A 41 -6.86 -0.37 10.08
CA SER A 41 -7.90 -0.75 11.05
C SER A 41 -7.39 -1.66 12.17
N THR A 42 -6.07 -1.68 12.42
CA THR A 42 -5.50 -2.38 13.57
C THR A 42 -6.23 -1.93 14.85
N GLU A 43 -6.51 -2.88 15.74
CA GLU A 43 -7.22 -2.62 16.99
C GLU A 43 -6.58 -1.46 17.77
N GLY A 44 -7.41 -0.53 18.22
CA GLY A 44 -6.95 0.70 18.88
C GLY A 44 -6.78 1.93 17.97
N THR A 45 -6.85 1.81 16.64
CA THR A 45 -6.80 2.97 15.73
C THR A 45 -8.12 3.74 15.67
N GLY A 46 -9.25 3.08 15.97
CA GLY A 46 -10.59 3.64 15.82
C GLY A 46 -11.13 3.65 14.39
N MET A 47 -10.42 3.07 13.43
CA MET A 47 -10.84 2.97 12.02
C MET A 47 -11.45 1.59 11.73
N GLY A 48 -12.68 1.57 11.17
CA GLY A 48 -13.34 0.32 10.79
C GLY A 48 -12.76 -0.26 9.49
N PHE A 49 -12.54 -1.58 9.44
CA PHE A 49 -12.00 -2.28 8.27
C PHE A 49 -12.81 -1.99 7.00
N GLY A 50 -14.14 -2.05 7.06
CA GLY A 50 -15.00 -1.81 5.91
C GLY A 50 -14.90 -0.40 5.34
N ALA A 51 -14.83 0.61 6.22
CA ALA A 51 -14.69 2.01 5.80
C ALA A 51 -13.35 2.24 5.09
N VAL A 52 -12.26 1.69 5.65
CA VAL A 52 -10.91 1.77 5.04
C VAL A 52 -10.85 1.00 3.72
N PHE A 53 -11.49 -0.18 3.65
CA PHE A 53 -11.58 -0.98 2.42
C PHE A 53 -12.22 -0.19 1.28
N THR A 54 -13.39 0.40 1.54
CA THR A 54 -14.10 1.21 0.55
C THR A 54 -13.28 2.43 0.14
N ALA A 55 -12.68 3.16 1.10
CA ALA A 55 -11.84 4.31 0.82
C ALA A 55 -10.60 3.92 -0.02
N THR A 56 -9.98 2.77 0.26
CA THR A 56 -8.83 2.23 -0.50
C THR A 56 -9.21 1.98 -1.95
N ILE A 57 -10.35 1.34 -2.20
CA ILE A 57 -10.81 1.07 -3.57
C ILE A 57 -11.12 2.37 -4.31
N ILE A 58 -11.84 3.29 -3.68
CA ILE A 58 -12.18 4.59 -4.31
C ILE A 58 -10.89 5.35 -4.67
N ALA A 59 -9.93 5.44 -3.75
CA ALA A 59 -8.67 6.12 -4.00
C ALA A 59 -7.87 5.45 -5.13
N ALA A 60 -7.80 4.12 -5.15
CA ALA A 60 -7.13 3.36 -6.20
C ALA A 60 -7.79 3.55 -7.57
N VAL A 61 -9.13 3.54 -7.63
CA VAL A 61 -9.88 3.77 -8.87
C VAL A 61 -9.63 5.19 -9.40
N ILE A 62 -9.75 6.21 -8.56
CA ILE A 62 -9.52 7.60 -8.95
C ILE A 62 -8.08 7.80 -9.42
N GLY A 63 -7.09 7.33 -8.65
CA GLY A 63 -5.68 7.43 -9.01
C GLY A 63 -5.35 6.73 -10.32
N THR A 64 -5.85 5.51 -10.52
CA THR A 64 -5.65 4.73 -11.74
C THR A 64 -6.32 5.37 -12.96
N LEU A 65 -7.53 5.93 -12.80
CA LEU A 65 -8.20 6.65 -13.88
C LEU A 65 -7.43 7.93 -14.29
N ILE A 66 -6.92 8.68 -13.32
CA ILE A 66 -6.09 9.86 -13.61
C ILE A 66 -4.80 9.43 -14.33
N MET A 67 -4.16 8.34 -13.89
CA MET A 67 -2.94 7.83 -14.53
C MET A 67 -3.23 7.37 -15.96
N GLY A 68 -4.29 6.61 -16.18
CA GLY A 68 -4.63 6.09 -17.52
C GLY A 68 -5.15 7.15 -18.47
N LEU A 69 -6.05 8.04 -18.01
CA LEU A 69 -6.74 9.00 -18.89
C LEU A 69 -5.98 10.31 -19.08
N TRP A 70 -5.28 10.78 -18.02
CA TRP A 70 -4.57 12.07 -18.09
C TRP A 70 -3.08 11.88 -18.34
N ALA A 71 -2.40 11.04 -17.55
CA ALA A 71 -0.98 10.78 -17.74
C ALA A 71 -0.70 9.86 -18.94
N ASN A 72 -1.73 9.19 -19.47
CA ASN A 72 -1.65 8.26 -20.59
C ASN A 72 -0.62 7.13 -20.36
N TRP A 73 -0.68 6.55 -19.15
CA TRP A 73 0.22 5.49 -18.75
C TRP A 73 -0.57 4.30 -18.18
N PRO A 74 -0.35 3.06 -18.68
CA PRO A 74 -1.12 1.87 -18.27
C PRO A 74 -0.64 1.28 -16.94
N VAL A 75 -0.47 2.12 -15.93
CA VAL A 75 -0.01 1.73 -14.60
C VAL A 75 -1.14 1.93 -13.60
N ALA A 76 -1.51 0.86 -12.92
CA ALA A 76 -2.48 0.94 -11.84
C ALA A 76 -1.84 1.56 -10.59
N LEU A 77 -2.61 2.39 -9.88
CA LEU A 77 -2.18 3.07 -8.66
C LEU A 77 -2.97 2.60 -7.44
N ALA A 78 -2.29 2.54 -6.31
CA ALA A 78 -2.87 2.23 -5.00
C ALA A 78 -2.15 2.98 -3.89
N PRO A 79 -2.75 3.07 -2.67
CA PRO A 79 -2.08 3.68 -1.52
C PRO A 79 -0.74 3.03 -1.18
N GLY A 80 0.27 3.83 -0.83
CA GLY A 80 1.61 3.35 -0.47
C GLY A 80 1.62 2.70 0.93
N MET A 81 2.05 1.46 1.03
CA MET A 81 2.02 0.71 2.30
C MET A 81 3.00 1.24 3.36
N GLY A 82 4.12 1.85 2.94
CA GLY A 82 5.07 2.47 3.87
C GLY A 82 4.46 3.60 4.67
N LEU A 83 3.66 4.46 4.02
CA LEU A 83 2.93 5.54 4.66
C LEU A 83 1.86 5.04 5.62
N ASN A 84 1.14 3.98 5.24
CA ASN A 84 0.07 3.41 6.06
C ASN A 84 0.61 2.85 7.38
N ALA A 85 1.75 2.21 7.32
CA ALA A 85 2.39 1.67 8.50
C ALA A 85 2.97 2.78 9.40
N PHE A 86 3.55 3.83 8.82
CA PHE A 86 3.95 5.02 9.58
C PHE A 86 2.74 5.71 10.23
N PHE A 87 1.63 5.83 9.50
CA PHE A 87 0.37 6.35 10.02
C PHE A 87 -0.11 5.58 11.25
N THR A 88 -0.21 4.25 11.16
CA THR A 88 -0.74 3.43 12.24
C THR A 88 0.24 3.31 13.41
N PHE A 89 1.45 2.83 13.14
CA PHE A 89 2.38 2.47 14.20
C PHE A 89 3.24 3.64 14.66
N GLY A 90 3.61 4.55 13.76
CA GLY A 90 4.41 5.72 14.11
C GLY A 90 3.57 6.84 14.73
N VAL A 91 2.50 7.24 14.04
CA VAL A 91 1.73 8.43 14.43
C VAL A 91 0.65 8.11 15.45
N ILE A 92 -0.22 7.12 15.19
CA ILE A 92 -1.31 6.80 16.14
C ILE A 92 -0.74 6.15 17.40
N PHE A 93 -0.05 5.03 17.28
CA PHE A 93 0.44 4.31 18.45
C PHE A 93 1.72 4.91 19.06
N GLY A 94 2.64 5.41 18.23
CA GLY A 94 3.92 5.94 18.70
C GLY A 94 3.84 7.34 19.27
N MET A 95 3.06 8.24 18.64
CA MET A 95 2.92 9.64 19.06
C MET A 95 1.62 9.92 19.81
N GLY A 96 0.69 8.96 19.88
CA GLY A 96 -0.59 9.09 20.59
C GLY A 96 -1.62 9.99 19.90
N TYR A 97 -1.52 10.17 18.58
CA TYR A 97 -2.49 10.96 17.81
C TYR A 97 -3.77 10.16 17.57
N THR A 98 -4.90 10.84 17.50
CA THR A 98 -6.12 10.25 16.99
C THR A 98 -6.00 10.04 15.48
N PHE A 99 -6.77 9.11 14.91
CA PHE A 99 -6.74 8.91 13.46
C PHE A 99 -7.20 10.15 12.69
N GLN A 100 -8.10 10.96 13.25
CA GLN A 100 -8.55 12.21 12.63
C GLN A 100 -7.41 13.25 12.53
N GLN A 101 -6.57 13.36 13.58
CA GLN A 101 -5.39 14.23 13.57
C GLN A 101 -4.34 13.73 12.59
N ALA A 102 -4.13 12.41 12.55
CA ALA A 102 -3.21 11.80 11.60
C ALA A 102 -3.70 11.99 10.14
N LEU A 103 -5.01 11.83 9.87
CA LEU A 103 -5.59 12.12 8.56
C LEU A 103 -5.45 13.61 8.17
N ALA A 104 -5.60 14.53 9.12
CA ALA A 104 -5.38 15.96 8.88
C ALA A 104 -3.92 16.23 8.49
N ALA A 105 -2.94 15.56 9.14
CA ALA A 105 -1.52 15.69 8.79
C ALA A 105 -1.22 15.15 7.38
N VAL A 106 -1.80 13.99 7.01
CA VAL A 106 -1.69 13.41 5.65
C VAL A 106 -2.33 14.35 4.62
N PHE A 107 -3.50 14.92 4.93
CA PHE A 107 -4.18 15.87 4.04
C PHE A 107 -3.34 17.12 3.78
N VAL A 108 -2.74 17.71 4.82
CA VAL A 108 -1.83 18.86 4.68
C VAL A 108 -0.59 18.48 3.86
N ALA A 109 0.01 17.32 4.14
CA ALA A 109 1.14 16.81 3.35
C ALA A 109 0.78 16.64 1.87
N GLY A 110 -0.41 16.10 1.57
CA GLY A 110 -0.90 15.94 0.20
C GLY A 110 -1.09 17.27 -0.54
N ILE A 111 -1.66 18.30 0.11
CA ILE A 111 -1.79 19.64 -0.46
C ILE A 111 -0.41 20.24 -0.78
N VAL A 112 0.52 20.15 0.17
CA VAL A 112 1.90 20.63 -0.02
C VAL A 112 2.58 19.86 -1.14
N PHE A 113 2.39 18.52 -1.22
CA PHE A 113 2.94 17.70 -2.30
C PHE A 113 2.43 18.11 -3.67
N ILE A 114 1.12 18.37 -3.82
CA ILE A 114 0.53 18.87 -5.07
C ILE A 114 1.14 20.22 -5.43
N GLY A 115 1.22 21.15 -4.47
CA GLY A 115 1.83 22.46 -4.67
C GLY A 115 3.28 22.36 -5.13
N LEU A 116 4.08 21.51 -4.52
CA LEU A 116 5.48 21.26 -4.92
C LEU A 116 5.58 20.58 -6.30
N SER A 117 4.62 19.69 -6.63
CA SER A 117 4.62 18.96 -7.90
C SER A 117 4.35 19.84 -9.11
N VAL A 118 3.62 20.94 -8.95
CA VAL A 118 3.36 21.95 -10.00
C VAL A 118 4.59 22.84 -10.24
N THR A 119 5.51 22.89 -9.28
CA THR A 119 6.74 23.71 -9.36
C THR A 119 7.96 22.89 -9.78
N PRO A 120 9.02 23.55 -10.31
CA PRO A 120 10.30 22.86 -10.58
C PRO A 120 10.99 22.33 -9.32
N ALA A 121 10.54 22.72 -8.12
CA ALA A 121 11.10 22.30 -6.83
C ALA A 121 11.12 20.77 -6.68
N ARG A 122 10.07 20.06 -7.15
CA ARG A 122 10.02 18.58 -7.15
C ARG A 122 11.23 17.96 -7.83
N LYS A 123 11.56 18.43 -9.06
CA LYS A 123 12.70 17.92 -9.82
C LYS A 123 14.03 18.19 -9.11
N TYR A 124 14.15 19.36 -8.50
CA TYR A 124 15.34 19.72 -7.72
C TYR A 124 15.50 18.82 -6.50
N ILE A 125 14.44 18.64 -5.71
CA ILE A 125 14.43 17.76 -4.51
C ILE A 125 14.81 16.33 -4.90
N ILE A 126 14.13 15.74 -5.90
CA ILE A 126 14.37 14.35 -6.31
C ILE A 126 15.82 14.16 -6.81
N ASN A 127 16.36 15.13 -7.55
CA ASN A 127 17.73 15.05 -8.07
C ASN A 127 18.78 15.28 -6.97
N SER A 128 18.45 16.00 -5.91
CA SER A 128 19.34 16.24 -4.76
C SER A 128 19.50 15.02 -3.86
N ILE A 129 18.58 14.04 -3.95
CA ILE A 129 18.63 12.85 -3.12
C ILE A 129 19.65 11.85 -3.68
N PRO A 130 20.68 11.43 -2.90
CA PRO A 130 21.64 10.43 -3.33
C PRO A 130 20.99 9.10 -3.72
N LYS A 131 21.50 8.44 -4.75
CA LYS A 131 20.97 7.15 -5.23
C LYS A 131 20.98 6.08 -4.14
N SER A 132 22.00 6.04 -3.29
CA SER A 132 22.09 5.12 -2.14
C SER A 132 20.93 5.31 -1.16
N MET A 133 20.53 6.55 -0.93
CA MET A 133 19.42 6.86 -0.02
C MET A 133 18.08 6.40 -0.61
N LYS A 134 17.84 6.61 -1.90
CA LYS A 134 16.64 6.10 -2.60
C LYS A 134 16.53 4.57 -2.49
N LEU A 135 17.63 3.86 -2.73
CA LEU A 135 17.68 2.40 -2.61
C LEU A 135 17.52 1.94 -1.15
N GLY A 136 18.11 2.67 -0.19
CA GLY A 136 17.99 2.39 1.23
C GLY A 136 16.56 2.50 1.76
N VAL A 137 15.81 3.52 1.30
CA VAL A 137 14.39 3.67 1.67
C VAL A 137 13.56 2.50 1.13
N GLY A 138 13.74 2.10 -0.12
CA GLY A 138 13.04 0.95 -0.70
C GLY A 138 13.33 -0.36 0.06
N ALA A 139 14.59 -0.61 0.40
CA ALA A 139 14.98 -1.75 1.21
C ALA A 139 14.37 -1.71 2.63
N GLY A 140 14.37 -0.53 3.26
CA GLY A 140 13.77 -0.31 4.58
C GLY A 140 12.27 -0.57 4.61
N ILE A 141 11.54 -0.08 3.61
CA ILE A 141 10.09 -0.34 3.45
C ILE A 141 9.86 -1.84 3.26
N GLY A 142 10.64 -2.51 2.41
CA GLY A 142 10.54 -3.95 2.18
C GLY A 142 10.75 -4.78 3.45
N LEU A 143 11.78 -4.49 4.23
CA LEU A 143 12.06 -5.15 5.51
C LEU A 143 10.96 -4.88 6.55
N PHE A 144 10.44 -3.66 6.58
CA PHE A 144 9.35 -3.28 7.48
C PHE A 144 8.07 -4.06 7.15
N LEU A 145 7.70 -4.18 5.87
CA LEU A 145 6.56 -4.98 5.44
C LEU A 145 6.77 -6.48 5.73
N ALA A 146 8.00 -6.96 5.59
CA ALA A 146 8.34 -8.34 5.91
C ALA A 146 8.09 -8.65 7.40
N ILE A 147 8.54 -7.77 8.31
CA ILE A 147 8.31 -8.01 9.75
C ILE A 147 6.83 -7.95 10.13
N ILE A 148 6.06 -7.03 9.51
CA ILE A 148 4.60 -6.99 9.72
C ILE A 148 3.95 -8.28 9.20
N GLY A 149 4.32 -8.74 8.01
CA GLY A 149 3.83 -9.99 7.45
C GLY A 149 4.14 -11.18 8.33
N LEU A 150 5.37 -11.29 8.84
CA LEU A 150 5.80 -12.36 9.76
C LEU A 150 5.07 -12.29 11.11
N LYS A 151 4.79 -11.07 11.62
CA LYS A 151 3.99 -10.88 12.84
C LYS A 151 2.54 -11.31 12.63
N ASN A 152 1.92 -10.89 11.55
CA ASN A 152 0.52 -11.27 11.22
C ASN A 152 0.38 -12.77 10.97
N ALA A 153 1.40 -13.41 10.41
CA ALA A 153 1.45 -14.85 10.20
C ALA A 153 1.66 -15.64 11.51
N GLY A 154 2.09 -14.97 12.59
CA GLY A 154 2.44 -15.63 13.86
C GLY A 154 3.84 -16.27 13.87
N VAL A 155 4.68 -15.99 12.87
CA VAL A 155 6.10 -16.41 12.86
C VAL A 155 6.90 -15.61 13.88
N VAL A 156 6.64 -14.30 13.93
CA VAL A 156 7.23 -13.38 14.91
C VAL A 156 6.17 -13.01 15.93
N VAL A 157 6.47 -13.23 17.20
CA VAL A 157 5.62 -12.91 18.34
C VAL A 157 6.34 -11.97 19.32
N ASP A 158 5.56 -11.28 20.16
CA ASP A 158 6.12 -10.39 21.17
C ASP A 158 6.82 -11.21 22.27
N ASN A 159 8.02 -10.78 22.68
CA ASN A 159 8.78 -11.35 23.77
C ASN A 159 9.30 -10.22 24.68
N PRO A 160 8.93 -10.20 25.96
CA PRO A 160 9.34 -9.12 26.87
C PRO A 160 10.84 -8.96 27.05
N ALA A 161 11.62 -10.04 26.88
CA ALA A 161 13.07 -10.02 27.09
C ALA A 161 13.85 -9.57 25.84
N THR A 162 13.38 -9.98 24.64
CA THR A 162 14.10 -9.77 23.37
C THR A 162 13.30 -8.90 22.38
N LEU A 163 12.16 -8.35 22.79
CA LEU A 163 11.18 -7.62 22.00
C LEU A 163 10.45 -8.47 20.97
N VAL A 164 11.14 -9.42 20.37
CA VAL A 164 10.58 -10.36 19.39
C VAL A 164 11.05 -11.78 19.72
N GLY A 165 10.17 -12.75 19.48
CA GLY A 165 10.44 -14.18 19.63
C GLY A 165 9.93 -14.96 18.43
N LEU A 166 10.32 -16.24 18.35
CA LEU A 166 9.77 -17.18 17.38
C LEU A 166 8.45 -17.71 17.91
N GLY A 167 7.41 -17.62 17.10
CA GLY A 167 6.08 -18.20 17.40
C GLY A 167 6.03 -19.70 17.16
N ASP A 168 4.82 -20.27 17.26
CA ASP A 168 4.60 -21.68 16.96
C ASP A 168 4.67 -21.94 15.46
N VAL A 169 5.82 -22.45 15.02
CA VAL A 169 6.08 -22.74 13.59
C VAL A 169 5.26 -23.92 13.06
N SER A 170 4.62 -24.69 13.93
CA SER A 170 3.74 -25.80 13.54
C SER A 170 2.29 -25.36 13.32
N SER A 171 1.95 -24.12 13.65
CA SER A 171 0.61 -23.58 13.47
C SER A 171 0.23 -23.44 11.99
N TRP A 172 -1.05 -23.66 11.68
CA TRP A 172 -1.56 -23.56 10.31
C TRP A 172 -1.29 -22.22 9.64
N PRO A 173 -1.45 -21.06 10.30
CA PRO A 173 -1.14 -19.76 9.69
C PRO A 173 0.32 -19.65 9.24
N VAL A 174 1.26 -20.14 10.07
CA VAL A 174 2.70 -20.12 9.74
C VAL A 174 3.01 -21.04 8.56
N LEU A 175 2.49 -22.28 8.59
CA LEU A 175 2.70 -23.25 7.50
C LEU A 175 2.12 -22.76 6.17
N LEU A 176 0.91 -22.21 6.19
CA LEU A 176 0.27 -21.64 5.01
C LEU A 176 1.00 -20.42 4.48
N THR A 177 1.53 -19.57 5.36
CA THR A 177 2.35 -18.42 4.96
C THR A 177 3.64 -18.88 4.27
N GLY A 178 4.33 -19.87 4.84
CA GLY A 178 5.52 -20.47 4.24
C GLY A 178 5.23 -21.08 2.86
N LEU A 179 4.15 -21.84 2.76
CA LEU A 179 3.70 -22.43 1.49
C LEU A 179 3.38 -21.34 0.45
N GLY A 180 2.64 -20.31 0.84
CA GLY A 180 2.30 -19.17 -0.03
C GLY A 180 3.54 -18.46 -0.54
N PHE A 181 4.49 -18.19 0.34
CA PHE A 181 5.77 -17.58 -0.03
C PHE A 181 6.54 -18.43 -1.06
N VAL A 182 6.62 -19.74 -0.87
CA VAL A 182 7.28 -20.66 -1.81
C VAL A 182 6.57 -20.65 -3.16
N ILE A 183 5.23 -20.72 -3.17
CA ILE A 183 4.44 -20.67 -4.43
C ILE A 183 4.71 -19.35 -5.16
N MET A 184 4.63 -18.21 -4.47
CA MET A 184 4.87 -16.90 -5.07
C MET A 184 6.29 -16.80 -5.64
N ALA A 185 7.31 -17.22 -4.89
CA ALA A 185 8.71 -17.20 -5.32
C ALA A 185 8.96 -18.08 -6.55
N MET A 186 8.31 -19.27 -6.61
CA MET A 186 8.40 -20.16 -7.77
C MET A 186 7.74 -19.55 -9.02
N LEU A 187 6.58 -18.93 -8.86
CA LEU A 187 5.85 -18.29 -9.95
C LEU A 187 6.58 -17.04 -10.44
N ASP A 188 7.12 -16.24 -9.54
CA ASP A 188 7.90 -15.05 -9.86
C ASP A 188 9.17 -15.43 -10.64
N LYS A 189 9.91 -16.45 -10.18
CA LYS A 189 11.07 -16.98 -10.91
C LYS A 189 10.73 -17.44 -12.33
N ARG A 190 9.49 -17.91 -12.56
CA ARG A 190 8.98 -18.31 -13.89
C ARG A 190 8.40 -17.13 -14.67
N GLN A 191 8.49 -15.92 -14.14
CA GLN A 191 7.95 -14.69 -14.74
C GLN A 191 6.45 -14.80 -15.07
N VAL A 192 5.68 -15.47 -14.20
CA VAL A 192 4.23 -15.59 -14.35
C VAL A 192 3.58 -14.29 -13.87
N PRO A 193 2.86 -13.56 -14.74
CA PRO A 193 2.19 -12.33 -14.34
C PRO A 193 1.14 -12.64 -13.27
N GLY A 194 1.11 -11.81 -12.20
CA GLY A 194 0.19 -12.02 -11.08
C GLY A 194 0.61 -13.12 -10.10
N ALA A 195 1.89 -13.51 -10.05
CA ALA A 195 2.43 -14.51 -9.13
C ALA A 195 1.96 -14.32 -7.68
N ILE A 196 1.91 -13.06 -7.20
CA ILE A 196 1.49 -12.72 -5.85
C ILE A 196 0.02 -13.07 -5.62
N ILE A 197 -0.88 -12.63 -6.50
CA ILE A 197 -2.31 -12.90 -6.33
C ILE A 197 -2.64 -14.39 -6.49
N ILE A 198 -1.94 -15.08 -7.40
CA ILE A 198 -2.09 -16.54 -7.56
C ILE A 198 -1.68 -17.26 -6.29
N GLY A 199 -0.57 -16.86 -5.66
CA GLY A 199 -0.12 -17.43 -4.39
C GLY A 199 -1.12 -17.18 -3.25
N ILE A 200 -1.65 -15.96 -3.15
CA ILE A 200 -2.68 -15.62 -2.15
C ILE A 200 -3.93 -16.49 -2.35
N LEU A 201 -4.45 -16.56 -3.57
CA LEU A 201 -5.65 -17.35 -3.88
C LEU A 201 -5.43 -18.84 -3.63
N ALA A 202 -4.27 -19.39 -4.01
CA ALA A 202 -3.94 -20.79 -3.77
C ALA A 202 -3.96 -21.13 -2.28
N VAL A 203 -3.31 -20.31 -1.45
CA VAL A 203 -3.30 -20.51 0.01
C VAL A 203 -4.68 -20.30 0.62
N SER A 204 -5.45 -19.31 0.14
CA SER A 204 -6.82 -19.07 0.61
C SER A 204 -7.74 -20.26 0.30
N ILE A 205 -7.63 -20.85 -0.89
CA ILE A 205 -8.40 -22.06 -1.27
C ILE A 205 -8.00 -23.22 -0.37
N ILE A 206 -6.71 -23.43 -0.13
CA ILE A 206 -6.21 -24.48 0.75
C ILE A 206 -6.77 -24.28 2.17
N ALA A 207 -6.68 -23.07 2.72
CA ALA A 207 -7.19 -22.74 4.04
C ALA A 207 -8.70 -23.02 4.16
N TRP A 208 -9.45 -22.70 3.12
CA TRP A 208 -10.89 -23.00 3.08
C TRP A 208 -11.20 -24.49 2.99
N VAL A 209 -10.54 -25.23 2.10
CA VAL A 209 -10.77 -26.67 1.92
C VAL A 209 -10.46 -27.46 3.20
N PHE A 210 -9.44 -27.03 3.95
CA PHE A 210 -9.08 -27.67 5.22
C PHE A 210 -9.86 -27.12 6.42
N GLY A 211 -10.85 -26.21 6.21
CA GLY A 211 -11.66 -25.65 7.29
C GLY A 211 -10.89 -24.76 8.27
N ILE A 212 -9.77 -24.20 7.83
CA ILE A 212 -8.93 -23.29 8.62
C ILE A 212 -9.46 -21.86 8.52
N ALA A 213 -10.12 -21.54 7.41
CA ALA A 213 -10.74 -20.24 7.16
C ALA A 213 -12.20 -20.43 6.70
N ASP A 214 -13.09 -19.59 7.21
CA ASP A 214 -14.50 -19.58 6.82
C ASP A 214 -14.73 -18.65 5.62
N LEU A 215 -15.53 -19.12 4.66
CA LEU A 215 -16.03 -18.30 3.56
C LEU A 215 -17.37 -17.68 3.98
N ASN A 216 -17.34 -16.40 4.34
CA ASN A 216 -18.55 -15.65 4.73
C ASN A 216 -19.34 -15.08 3.53
N GLY A 217 -19.22 -15.70 2.35
CA GLY A 217 -19.88 -15.30 1.10
C GLY A 217 -18.97 -14.54 0.14
N PHE A 218 -19.40 -14.47 -1.13
CA PHE A 218 -18.65 -13.81 -2.21
C PHE A 218 -19.14 -12.38 -2.49
N ALA A 219 -20.23 -11.95 -1.86
CA ALA A 219 -20.80 -10.63 -2.05
C ALA A 219 -21.44 -10.14 -0.75
N GLY A 220 -21.24 -8.87 -0.46
CA GLY A 220 -21.83 -8.16 0.66
C GLY A 220 -22.21 -6.74 0.28
N ALA A 221 -22.91 -6.03 1.16
CA ALA A 221 -23.14 -4.59 0.98
C ALA A 221 -21.78 -3.87 0.98
N ILE A 222 -21.64 -2.86 0.11
CA ILE A 222 -20.46 -2.00 0.10
C ILE A 222 -20.45 -1.22 1.42
N PRO A 223 -19.41 -1.39 2.27
CA PRO A 223 -19.34 -0.65 3.52
C PRO A 223 -19.31 0.86 3.27
N SER A 224 -20.02 1.62 4.11
CA SER A 224 -19.99 3.08 4.00
C SER A 224 -18.63 3.64 4.40
N PRO A 225 -18.11 4.67 3.72
CA PRO A 225 -16.87 5.33 4.12
C PRO A 225 -17.13 6.31 5.27
N GLU A 226 -17.53 5.80 6.44
CA GLU A 226 -17.98 6.58 7.62
C GLU A 226 -16.96 7.61 8.10
N HIS A 227 -15.69 7.37 7.84
CA HIS A 227 -14.60 8.26 8.26
C HIS A 227 -14.07 9.16 7.14
N ALA A 228 -14.76 9.21 5.99
CA ALA A 228 -14.38 10.10 4.91
C ALA A 228 -14.46 11.55 5.39
N PHE A 229 -13.36 12.30 5.19
CA PHE A 229 -13.22 13.70 5.62
C PHE A 229 -13.31 13.95 7.14
N SER A 230 -13.17 12.93 7.98
CA SER A 230 -13.05 13.11 9.44
C SER A 230 -11.67 13.67 9.78
N LEU A 231 -11.47 14.98 9.53
CA LEU A 231 -10.20 15.67 9.73
C LEU A 231 -10.27 16.53 11.01
N ASP A 232 -9.30 16.36 11.89
CA ASP A 232 -9.14 17.20 13.09
C ASP A 232 -7.86 18.04 12.99
N PHE A 233 -8.04 19.33 12.80
CA PHE A 233 -6.96 20.32 12.69
C PHE A 233 -6.62 21.00 14.03
N SER A 234 -7.11 20.51 15.17
CA SER A 234 -6.89 21.12 16.47
C SER A 234 -5.40 21.30 16.81
N MET A 235 -4.54 20.44 16.30
CA MET A 235 -3.10 20.46 16.56
C MET A 235 -2.27 21.09 15.44
N ILE A 236 -2.87 21.70 14.40
CA ILE A 236 -2.16 22.18 13.19
C ILE A 236 -1.00 23.15 13.51
N ALA A 237 -1.11 23.95 14.57
CA ALA A 237 -0.10 24.91 14.96
C ALA A 237 1.00 24.32 15.87
N THR A 238 0.93 23.04 16.23
CA THR A 238 1.92 22.40 17.06
C THR A 238 3.14 21.95 16.27
N ALA A 239 4.33 22.04 16.86
CA ALA A 239 5.57 21.56 16.23
C ALA A 239 5.49 20.06 15.90
N GLY A 240 4.81 19.26 16.74
CA GLY A 240 4.59 17.84 16.51
C GLY A 240 3.76 17.56 15.24
N PHE A 241 2.67 18.29 15.04
CA PHE A 241 1.84 18.14 13.83
C PHE A 241 2.61 18.53 12.56
N ILE A 242 3.33 19.67 12.61
CA ILE A 242 4.14 20.13 11.47
C ILE A 242 5.23 19.10 11.14
N GLY A 243 5.90 18.56 12.16
CA GLY A 243 6.90 17.50 11.99
C GLY A 243 6.30 16.22 11.39
N THR A 244 5.12 15.81 11.82
CA THR A 244 4.40 14.65 11.30
C THR A 244 3.96 14.85 9.84
N ALA A 245 3.39 16.02 9.50
CA ALA A 245 3.02 16.35 8.12
C ALA A 245 4.25 16.41 7.20
N PHE A 246 5.37 16.96 7.69
CA PHE A 246 6.64 16.95 6.97
C PHE A 246 7.18 15.53 6.77
N ALA A 247 7.07 14.65 7.76
CA ALA A 247 7.49 13.26 7.64
C ALA A 247 6.65 12.51 6.59
N PHE A 248 5.33 12.69 6.59
CA PHE A 248 4.46 12.14 5.54
C PHE A 248 4.84 12.64 4.14
N LEU A 249 5.03 13.96 4.00
CA LEU A 249 5.47 14.57 2.73
C LEU A 249 6.79 13.96 2.25
N PHE A 250 7.75 13.82 3.15
CA PHE A 250 9.08 13.34 2.82
C PHE A 250 9.05 11.86 2.39
N VAL A 251 8.33 11.01 3.13
CA VAL A 251 8.17 9.59 2.78
C VAL A 251 7.46 9.44 1.44
N ASP A 252 6.42 10.25 1.17
CA ASP A 252 5.68 10.22 -0.09
C ASP A 252 6.56 10.61 -1.29
N PHE A 253 7.45 11.58 -1.12
CA PHE A 253 8.45 11.92 -2.14
C PHE A 253 9.36 10.74 -2.49
N PHE A 254 9.82 10.00 -1.48
CA PHE A 254 10.70 8.84 -1.68
C PHE A 254 9.97 7.67 -2.30
N ASP A 255 8.76 7.37 -1.82
CA ASP A 255 7.94 6.27 -2.31
C ASP A 255 7.57 6.49 -3.79
N THR A 256 7.08 7.69 -4.11
CA THR A 256 6.77 8.08 -5.49
C THR A 256 8.01 8.06 -6.39
N ALA A 257 9.15 8.58 -5.93
CA ALA A 257 10.38 8.57 -6.71
C ALA A 257 10.92 7.15 -6.93
N GLY A 258 10.82 6.28 -5.92
CA GLY A 258 11.20 4.86 -6.00
C GLY A 258 10.34 4.10 -7.00
N THR A 259 9.04 4.24 -6.89
CA THR A 259 8.06 3.56 -7.76
C THR A 259 8.20 4.00 -9.22
N LEU A 260 8.26 5.30 -9.50
CA LEU A 260 8.39 5.82 -10.87
C LEU A 260 9.74 5.51 -11.54
N THR A 261 10.77 5.18 -10.77
CA THR A 261 12.08 4.77 -11.33
C THR A 261 12.20 3.26 -11.53
N SER A 262 11.29 2.47 -10.96
CA SER A 262 11.25 1.01 -11.06
C SER A 262 10.32 0.49 -12.15
N VAL A 263 9.43 1.34 -12.67
CA VAL A 263 8.50 1.08 -13.77
C VAL A 263 8.99 1.75 -15.05
#